data_ab69c215676d71411c43db1f585362d6
#
_entry.id   ab69c215676d71411c43db1f585362d6
#
_cell.length_a   1.000
_cell.length_b   1.000
_cell.length_c   1.000
_cell.angle_alpha   90.00
_cell.angle_beta   90.00
_cell.angle_gamma   90.00
#
_symmetry.space_group_name_H-M   'P 1'
#
loop_
_entity.id
_entity.type
_entity.pdbx_description
1 polymer ?
#
loop_
_entity_poly.entity_id
_entity_poly.type
_entity_poly.pdbx_seq_one_letter_code
_entity_poly.pdbx_strand_id
1 'polypeptide(L)'
;MSYGSVAYKPAQLNIGYWLFFLFIQCSYGLNDNQSWTKISFEKKLPHSFKLELAQGIRLKGQLSTFNQAFFEVSLSYKDSNGLRINIPYRYTIFEDKIKHRLSFGALYQYSFEPVSLKYHIKFYRLYENGESDGDEGVPLGDLIRNKFTIKYKSGKKINPYISGGLFNLYNTDNNPLDEFRASFGIEVDLPRKNSIKIFYIFKKEDIAKLNPDEINVFGISYRIKL
;
A
#
# COMPACT_ATOMS: atom_id res chain seq x y z
N MET A 1 -3.41 -19.81 -62.93
CA MET A 1 -3.57 -20.42 -61.61
C MET A 1 -2.99 -19.46 -60.57
N SER A 2 -3.87 -18.77 -59.83
CA SER A 2 -3.45 -17.77 -58.83
C SER A 2 -3.54 -18.42 -57.46
N TYR A 3 -2.40 -18.53 -56.74
CA TYR A 3 -2.36 -19.01 -55.37
C TYR A 3 -2.66 -17.84 -54.43
N GLY A 4 -3.83 -17.88 -53.80
CA GLY A 4 -4.20 -16.93 -52.73
C GLY A 4 -3.41 -17.22 -51.47
N SER A 5 -2.61 -16.26 -51.00
CA SER A 5 -1.93 -16.31 -49.70
C SER A 5 -2.94 -16.10 -48.56
N VAL A 6 -3.14 -17.13 -47.76
CA VAL A 6 -3.92 -17.03 -46.50
C VAL A 6 -3.06 -16.33 -45.45
N ALA A 7 -3.39 -15.09 -45.11
CA ALA A 7 -2.74 -14.34 -44.04
C ALA A 7 -3.18 -14.92 -42.69
N TYR A 8 -2.24 -15.53 -41.99
CA TYR A 8 -2.43 -16.00 -40.61
C TYR A 8 -2.50 -14.78 -39.67
N LYS A 9 -3.69 -14.48 -39.12
CA LYS A 9 -3.82 -13.51 -38.04
C LYS A 9 -3.35 -14.19 -36.72
N PRO A 10 -2.29 -13.67 -36.07
CA PRO A 10 -1.91 -14.22 -34.75
C PRO A 10 -3.06 -13.97 -33.77
N ALA A 11 -3.44 -15.01 -33.04
CA ALA A 11 -4.43 -14.93 -31.97
C ALA A 11 -3.91 -13.90 -30.94
N GLN A 12 -4.63 -12.79 -30.81
CA GLN A 12 -4.38 -11.84 -29.70
C GLN A 12 -4.73 -12.57 -28.40
N LEU A 13 -3.69 -13.06 -27.72
CA LEU A 13 -3.83 -13.63 -26.38
C LEU A 13 -4.41 -12.54 -25.48
N ASN A 14 -5.66 -12.71 -25.06
CA ASN A 14 -6.34 -11.80 -24.15
C ASN A 14 -5.73 -11.97 -22.75
N ILE A 15 -4.65 -11.23 -22.47
CA ILE A 15 -3.96 -11.15 -21.18
C ILE A 15 -4.96 -10.92 -20.01
N GLY A 16 -6.10 -10.28 -20.29
CA GLY A 16 -7.17 -10.05 -19.34
C GLY A 16 -7.79 -11.32 -18.75
N TYR A 17 -7.94 -12.39 -19.54
CA TYR A 17 -8.49 -13.66 -19.04
C TYR A 17 -7.52 -14.37 -18.09
N TRP A 18 -6.22 -14.35 -18.36
CA TRP A 18 -5.20 -14.94 -17.50
C TRP A 18 -5.07 -14.22 -16.16
N LEU A 19 -5.17 -12.89 -16.16
CA LEU A 19 -5.21 -12.10 -14.94
C LEU A 19 -6.47 -12.40 -14.11
N PHE A 20 -7.63 -12.60 -14.76
CA PHE A 20 -8.88 -12.96 -14.08
C PHE A 20 -8.81 -14.37 -13.46
N PHE A 21 -8.24 -15.35 -14.16
CA PHE A 21 -8.02 -16.71 -13.63
C PHE A 21 -7.04 -16.74 -12.45
N LEU A 22 -5.95 -15.96 -12.49
CA LEU A 22 -5.04 -15.79 -11.37
C LEU A 22 -5.74 -15.19 -10.14
N PHE A 23 -6.67 -14.27 -10.33
CA PHE A 23 -7.47 -13.70 -9.24
C PHE A 23 -8.36 -14.75 -8.55
N ILE A 24 -8.96 -15.66 -9.31
CA ILE A 24 -9.85 -16.69 -8.77
C ILE A 24 -9.08 -17.73 -7.95
N GLN A 25 -7.88 -18.12 -8.36
CA GLN A 25 -7.10 -19.13 -7.64
C GLN A 25 -6.54 -18.63 -6.29
N CYS A 26 -6.28 -17.31 -6.13
CA CYS A 26 -5.86 -16.75 -4.85
C CYS A 26 -6.96 -16.73 -3.77
N SER A 27 -8.21 -17.06 -4.11
CA SER A 27 -9.37 -16.95 -3.20
C SER A 27 -9.68 -18.23 -2.43
N TYR A 28 -9.03 -19.35 -2.72
CA TYR A 28 -9.35 -20.68 -2.18
C TYR A 28 -8.37 -21.19 -1.11
N GLY A 29 -7.88 -20.30 -0.23
CA GLY A 29 -7.08 -20.71 0.93
C GLY A 29 -7.83 -20.43 2.25
N LEU A 30 -7.38 -21.06 3.34
CA LEU A 30 -7.79 -20.75 4.72
C LEU A 30 -7.39 -19.33 5.17
N ASN A 31 -7.02 -18.47 4.22
CA ASN A 31 -6.47 -17.15 4.41
C ASN A 31 -7.58 -16.12 4.66
N ASP A 32 -7.33 -15.16 5.54
CA ASP A 32 -8.25 -14.03 5.74
C ASP A 32 -8.25 -13.12 4.50
N ASN A 33 -9.44 -12.89 3.96
CA ASN A 33 -9.63 -11.92 2.88
C ASN A 33 -10.08 -10.59 3.47
N GLN A 34 -9.32 -9.53 3.18
CA GLN A 34 -9.57 -8.18 3.67
C GLN A 34 -9.89 -7.20 2.55
N SER A 35 -10.70 -6.20 2.85
CA SER A 35 -10.92 -5.05 1.98
C SER A 35 -10.37 -3.77 2.60
N TRP A 36 -9.58 -3.03 1.82
CA TRP A 36 -9.02 -1.75 2.26
C TRP A 36 -9.47 -0.62 1.35
N THR A 37 -10.19 0.35 1.93
CA THR A 37 -10.57 1.57 1.23
C THR A 37 -9.85 2.78 1.82
N LYS A 38 -9.45 3.73 0.98
CA LYS A 38 -8.78 4.94 1.40
C LYS A 38 -9.21 6.12 0.51
N ILE A 39 -9.50 7.26 1.12
CA ILE A 39 -9.57 8.55 0.44
C ILE A 39 -8.48 9.46 0.99
N SER A 40 -7.85 10.27 0.14
CA SER A 40 -6.83 11.22 0.57
C SER A 40 -6.93 12.54 -0.18
N PHE A 41 -6.67 13.63 0.53
CA PHE A 41 -6.61 15.00 0.03
C PHE A 41 -5.16 15.47 0.14
N GLU A 42 -4.57 15.87 -0.98
CA GLU A 42 -3.21 16.38 -1.05
C GLU A 42 -3.23 17.87 -1.40
N LYS A 43 -2.58 18.70 -0.60
CA LYS A 43 -2.37 20.12 -0.88
C LYS A 43 -0.88 20.40 -0.94
N LYS A 44 -0.44 21.00 -2.03
CA LYS A 44 0.93 21.55 -2.14
C LYS A 44 1.01 22.84 -1.35
N LEU A 45 2.07 22.98 -0.57
CA LEU A 45 2.38 24.15 0.20
C LEU A 45 3.67 24.83 -0.39
N PRO A 46 3.95 26.08 -0.03
CA PRO A 46 5.22 26.73 -0.41
C PRO A 46 6.46 25.91 -0.01
N HIS A 47 7.62 26.22 -0.58
CA HIS A 47 8.93 25.63 -0.25
C HIS A 47 8.96 24.09 -0.36
N SER A 48 8.31 23.53 -1.41
CA SER A 48 8.30 22.09 -1.67
C SER A 48 7.64 21.22 -0.60
N PHE A 49 6.91 21.82 0.33
CA PHE A 49 6.10 21.09 1.29
C PHE A 49 4.81 20.58 0.67
N LYS A 50 4.29 19.51 1.24
CA LYS A 50 2.98 18.92 0.90
C LYS A 50 2.30 18.42 2.16
N LEU A 51 1.05 18.81 2.35
CA LEU A 51 0.13 18.27 3.36
C LEU A 51 -0.76 17.20 2.72
N GLU A 52 -0.91 16.07 3.39
CA GLU A 52 -1.85 15.01 3.03
C GLU A 52 -2.73 14.68 4.23
N LEU A 53 -4.05 14.71 4.02
CA LEU A 53 -5.04 14.21 4.94
C LEU A 53 -5.63 12.95 4.32
N ALA A 54 -5.75 11.88 5.10
CA ALA A 54 -6.31 10.64 4.60
C ALA A 54 -7.21 9.97 5.63
N GLN A 55 -8.25 9.32 5.14
CA GLN A 55 -9.16 8.48 5.89
C GLN A 55 -9.26 7.13 5.19
N GLY A 56 -9.40 6.06 5.96
CA GLY A 56 -9.62 4.74 5.39
C GLY A 56 -10.34 3.81 6.34
N ILE A 57 -10.97 2.80 5.75
CA ILE A 57 -11.68 1.73 6.44
C ILE A 57 -11.11 0.41 5.95
N ARG A 58 -11.01 -0.55 6.85
CA ARG A 58 -10.60 -1.92 6.55
C ARG A 58 -11.62 -2.89 7.09
N LEU A 59 -11.94 -3.88 6.28
CA LEU A 59 -12.77 -5.01 6.66
C LEU A 59 -11.91 -6.28 6.68
N LYS A 60 -12.22 -7.23 7.55
CA LYS A 60 -11.63 -8.57 7.68
C LYS A 60 -12.72 -9.64 7.54
N GLY A 61 -12.40 -10.91 7.80
CA GLY A 61 -13.39 -11.97 7.84
C GLY A 61 -14.16 -12.10 6.54
N GLN A 62 -13.48 -12.41 5.43
CA GLN A 62 -14.09 -12.50 4.10
C GLN A 62 -14.81 -11.21 3.66
N LEU A 63 -14.20 -10.05 3.93
CA LEU A 63 -14.65 -8.70 3.55
C LEU A 63 -15.91 -8.20 4.29
N SER A 64 -16.40 -8.91 5.32
CA SER A 64 -17.71 -8.65 5.95
C SER A 64 -17.62 -7.97 7.32
N THR A 65 -16.55 -8.22 8.08
CA THR A 65 -16.41 -7.76 9.45
C THR A 65 -15.55 -6.51 9.53
N PHE A 66 -15.97 -5.52 10.32
CA PHE A 66 -15.17 -4.34 10.61
C PHE A 66 -13.82 -4.75 11.24
N ASN A 67 -12.73 -4.22 10.74
CA ASN A 67 -11.41 -4.40 11.32
C ASN A 67 -10.92 -3.11 11.98
N GLN A 68 -10.88 -2.03 11.18
CA GLN A 68 -10.42 -0.73 11.68
C GLN A 68 -10.84 0.42 10.75
N ALA A 69 -10.97 1.60 11.34
CA ALA A 69 -10.99 2.87 10.62
C ALA A 69 -9.79 3.71 11.03
N PHE A 70 -9.27 4.54 10.14
CA PHE A 70 -8.16 5.41 10.48
C PHE A 70 -8.27 6.78 9.86
N PHE A 71 -7.67 7.75 10.53
CA PHE A 71 -7.37 9.08 10.04
C PHE A 71 -5.85 9.31 10.06
N GLU A 72 -5.29 9.86 9.00
CA GLU A 72 -3.85 10.12 8.90
C GLU A 72 -3.59 11.53 8.39
N VAL A 73 -2.73 12.25 9.08
CA VAL A 73 -2.16 13.54 8.66
C VAL A 73 -0.70 13.33 8.34
N SER A 74 -0.23 13.83 7.21
CA SER A 74 1.17 13.70 6.82
C SER A 74 1.70 15.00 6.24
N LEU A 75 2.77 15.51 6.83
CA LEU A 75 3.57 16.57 6.24
C LEU A 75 4.77 15.95 5.52
N SER A 76 5.04 16.39 4.30
CA SER A 76 6.20 15.94 3.55
C SER A 76 6.93 17.10 2.89
N TYR A 77 8.25 16.99 2.83
CA TYR A 77 9.15 17.87 2.10
C TYR A 77 9.80 17.10 0.96
N LYS A 78 9.86 17.69 -0.22
CA LYS A 78 10.50 17.08 -1.38
C LYS A 78 11.67 17.94 -1.83
N ASP A 79 12.88 17.33 -1.83
CA ASP A 79 14.09 17.95 -2.40
C ASP A 79 14.11 17.86 -3.93
N SER A 80 14.95 18.70 -4.56
CA SER A 80 15.19 18.74 -6.01
C SER A 80 15.71 17.41 -6.56
N ASN A 81 16.50 16.67 -5.79
CA ASN A 81 17.14 15.41 -6.18
C ASN A 81 16.22 14.17 -6.10
N GLY A 82 14.90 14.37 -5.87
CA GLY A 82 13.92 13.28 -5.82
C GLY A 82 13.74 12.65 -4.45
N LEU A 83 14.52 13.06 -3.44
CA LEU A 83 14.32 12.64 -2.06
C LEU A 83 13.09 13.34 -1.48
N ARG A 84 12.26 12.57 -0.77
CA ARG A 84 11.13 13.08 -0.01
C ARG A 84 11.19 12.56 1.41
N ILE A 85 11.14 13.47 2.38
CA ILE A 85 11.00 13.16 3.80
C ILE A 85 9.53 13.36 4.17
N ASN A 86 8.99 12.50 5.02
CA ASN A 86 7.61 12.62 5.48
C ASN A 86 7.45 12.20 6.94
N ILE A 87 6.55 12.90 7.63
CA ILE A 87 6.18 12.66 9.04
C ILE A 87 4.67 12.45 9.08
N PRO A 88 4.19 11.21 8.93
CA PRO A 88 2.78 10.89 9.10
C PRO A 88 2.46 10.53 10.54
N TYR A 89 1.34 11.07 11.02
CA TYR A 89 0.68 10.63 12.24
C TYR A 89 -0.63 9.97 11.87
N ARG A 90 -0.91 8.78 12.44
CA ARG A 90 -2.14 8.05 12.20
C ARG A 90 -2.83 7.71 13.52
N TYR A 91 -4.10 8.04 13.58
CA TYR A 91 -5.06 7.63 14.57
C TYR A 91 -5.90 6.50 14.01
N THR A 92 -5.98 5.37 14.70
CA THR A 92 -6.70 4.17 14.23
C THR A 92 -7.64 3.67 15.32
N ILE A 93 -8.89 3.46 14.94
CA ILE A 93 -9.96 2.95 15.78
C ILE A 93 -10.20 1.48 15.38
N PHE A 94 -10.12 0.59 16.34
CA PHE A 94 -10.58 -0.80 16.29
C PHE A 94 -11.87 -0.94 17.08
N GLU A 95 -12.46 -2.11 17.15
CA GLU A 95 -13.65 -2.38 17.94
C GLU A 95 -13.44 -2.15 19.44
N ASP A 96 -12.29 -2.55 19.95
CA ASP A 96 -11.95 -2.65 21.38
C ASP A 96 -10.83 -1.71 21.82
N LYS A 97 -10.18 -1.02 20.89
CA LYS A 97 -9.00 -0.23 21.18
C LYS A 97 -8.70 0.85 20.18
N ILE A 98 -7.83 1.76 20.57
CA ILE A 98 -7.33 2.84 19.75
C ILE A 98 -5.81 2.70 19.64
N LYS A 99 -5.29 2.87 18.41
CA LYS A 99 -3.84 2.89 18.18
C LYS A 99 -3.40 4.21 17.59
N HIS A 100 -2.34 4.74 18.13
CA HIS A 100 -1.63 5.89 17.62
C HIS A 100 -0.35 5.44 16.94
N ARG A 101 -0.04 6.01 15.78
CA ARG A 101 1.20 5.70 15.07
C ARG A 101 1.86 6.98 14.59
N LEU A 102 2.96 7.34 15.23
CA LEU A 102 3.87 8.34 14.70
C LEU A 102 4.89 7.66 13.78
N SER A 103 5.25 8.31 12.69
CA SER A 103 6.19 7.74 11.75
C SER A 103 7.13 8.81 11.20
N PHE A 104 8.33 8.39 10.84
CA PHE A 104 9.29 9.17 10.06
C PHE A 104 9.70 8.36 8.84
N GLY A 105 9.68 8.96 7.65
CA GLY A 105 9.98 8.23 6.43
C GLY A 105 10.81 9.03 5.45
N ALA A 106 11.65 8.31 4.69
CA ALA A 106 12.38 8.83 3.57
C ALA A 106 12.03 8.01 2.32
N LEU A 107 11.65 8.70 1.25
CA LEU A 107 11.33 8.12 -0.04
C LEU A 107 12.25 8.70 -1.09
N TYR A 108 12.94 7.82 -1.81
CA TYR A 108 13.70 8.18 -3.00
C TYR A 108 12.98 7.68 -4.24
N GLN A 109 12.83 8.55 -5.24
CA GLN A 109 12.23 8.19 -6.52
C GLN A 109 13.19 8.49 -7.64
N TYR A 110 13.51 7.45 -8.40
CA TYR A 110 14.24 7.53 -9.65
C TYR A 110 13.31 7.20 -10.82
N SER A 111 13.28 8.03 -11.86
CA SER A 111 12.41 7.81 -13.02
C SER A 111 13.25 7.84 -14.29
N PHE A 112 13.17 6.75 -15.05
CA PHE A 112 13.65 6.65 -16.42
C PHE A 112 12.48 6.12 -17.25
N GLU A 113 12.00 6.94 -18.16
CA GLU A 113 10.77 6.57 -18.91
C GLU A 113 10.98 5.31 -19.74
N PRO A 114 10.01 4.37 -19.73
CA PRO A 114 8.67 4.48 -19.11
C PRO A 114 8.57 3.97 -17.66
N VAL A 115 9.68 3.74 -16.96
CA VAL A 115 9.71 3.12 -15.63
C VAL A 115 10.01 4.15 -14.54
N SER A 116 9.39 3.99 -13.39
CA SER A 116 9.68 4.74 -12.17
C SER A 116 9.92 3.78 -11.01
N LEU A 117 11.10 3.87 -10.41
CA LEU A 117 11.51 3.11 -9.23
C LEU A 117 11.33 3.99 -8.00
N LYS A 118 10.81 3.40 -6.91
CA LYS A 118 10.69 4.08 -5.62
C LYS A 118 11.18 3.16 -4.52
N TYR A 119 12.06 3.67 -3.70
CA TYR A 119 12.45 3.06 -2.45
C TYR A 119 11.94 3.91 -1.30
N HIS A 120 11.30 3.27 -0.31
CA HIS A 120 10.69 3.97 0.81
C HIS A 120 11.02 3.25 2.11
N ILE A 121 11.84 3.86 2.94
CA ILE A 121 12.10 3.44 4.32
C ILE A 121 11.20 4.23 5.25
N LYS A 122 10.60 3.58 6.24
CA LYS A 122 9.82 4.22 7.30
C LYS A 122 10.10 3.58 8.64
N PHE A 123 10.33 4.41 9.62
CA PHE A 123 10.29 4.06 11.03
C PHE A 123 8.89 4.35 11.59
N TYR A 124 8.36 3.46 12.40
CA TYR A 124 7.07 3.56 13.06
C TYR A 124 7.24 3.39 14.55
N ARG A 125 6.59 4.24 15.32
CA ARG A 125 6.36 4.07 16.75
C ARG A 125 4.88 3.94 16.99
N LEU A 126 4.47 2.85 17.64
CA LEU A 126 3.08 2.52 17.89
C LEU A 126 2.79 2.61 19.38
N TYR A 127 1.64 3.20 19.69
CA TYR A 127 1.06 3.26 21.03
C TYR A 127 -0.36 2.73 20.95
N GLU A 128 -0.79 2.01 22.00
CA GLU A 128 -2.15 1.48 22.12
C GLU A 128 -2.76 2.00 23.41
N ASN A 129 -3.99 2.53 23.32
CA ASN A 129 -4.83 2.84 24.46
C ASN A 129 -5.89 1.76 24.54
N GLY A 130 -5.91 0.98 25.63
CA GLY A 130 -6.96 0.00 25.93
C GLY A 130 -8.14 0.63 26.68
N GLU A 131 -9.19 -0.15 26.93
CA GLU A 131 -10.38 0.29 27.68
C GLU A 131 -10.16 0.50 29.19
N SER A 132 -8.95 0.30 29.73
CA SER A 132 -8.67 0.51 31.15
C SER A 132 -8.44 1.99 31.45
N ASP A 133 -9.24 2.50 32.36
CA ASP A 133 -9.21 3.85 32.92
C ASP A 133 -7.80 4.43 33.08
N GLY A 134 -7.52 5.48 32.30
CA GLY A 134 -6.48 6.46 32.60
C GLY A 134 -5.05 6.10 32.29
N ASP A 135 -4.77 4.98 31.62
CA ASP A 135 -3.41 4.61 31.24
C ASP A 135 -2.91 5.42 30.03
N GLU A 136 -1.79 6.09 30.23
CA GLU A 136 -0.98 6.63 29.13
C GLU A 136 -0.67 5.50 28.14
N GLY A 137 -0.85 5.79 26.85
CA GLY A 137 -0.72 4.78 25.80
C GLY A 137 0.51 3.89 25.92
N VAL A 138 0.28 2.58 26.00
CA VAL A 138 1.34 1.58 26.15
C VAL A 138 2.12 1.48 24.82
N PRO A 139 3.46 1.60 24.83
CA PRO A 139 4.26 1.39 23.63
C PRO A 139 4.15 -0.06 23.14
N LEU A 140 3.68 -0.27 21.91
CA LEU A 140 3.61 -1.61 21.29
C LEU A 140 4.93 -2.04 20.64
N GLY A 141 5.89 -1.11 20.53
CA GLY A 141 7.16 -1.34 19.89
C GLY A 141 7.38 -0.47 18.65
N ASP A 142 8.58 -0.57 18.14
CA ASP A 142 9.06 0.16 16.98
C ASP A 142 9.21 -0.78 15.79
N LEU A 143 8.85 -0.30 14.60
CA LEU A 143 8.94 -1.06 13.35
C LEU A 143 9.71 -0.26 12.31
N ILE A 144 10.56 -0.93 11.54
CA ILE A 144 11.17 -0.38 10.33
C ILE A 144 10.56 -1.08 9.13
N ARG A 145 10.03 -0.30 8.20
CA ARG A 145 9.53 -0.81 6.92
C ARG A 145 10.44 -0.38 5.78
N ASN A 146 10.90 -1.34 5.01
CA ASN A 146 11.54 -1.15 3.72
C ASN A 146 10.56 -1.52 2.61
N LYS A 147 10.29 -0.61 1.68
CA LYS A 147 9.38 -0.85 0.55
C LYS A 147 10.03 -0.43 -0.76
N PHE A 148 10.03 -1.35 -1.72
CA PHE A 148 10.43 -1.08 -3.09
C PHE A 148 9.21 -1.13 -4.01
N THR A 149 9.13 -0.22 -5.00
CA THR A 149 8.03 -0.15 -5.95
C THR A 149 8.55 0.12 -7.35
N ILE A 150 8.09 -0.66 -8.30
CA ILE A 150 8.29 -0.46 -9.73
C ILE A 150 6.96 -0.05 -10.33
N LYS A 151 6.91 1.07 -11.00
CA LYS A 151 5.71 1.58 -11.70
C LYS A 151 6.03 1.80 -13.16
N TYR A 152 5.22 1.23 -14.05
CA TYR A 152 5.30 1.47 -15.47
C TYR A 152 4.38 2.64 -15.85
N LYS A 153 4.94 3.68 -16.48
CA LYS A 153 4.20 4.82 -17.00
C LYS A 153 3.84 4.54 -18.45
N SER A 154 2.63 4.08 -18.69
CA SER A 154 2.20 3.65 -20.03
C SER A 154 2.04 4.78 -21.05
N GLY A 155 2.23 6.06 -20.66
CA GLY A 155 1.85 7.22 -21.47
C GLY A 155 0.34 7.43 -21.60
N LYS A 156 -0.46 6.49 -21.08
CA LYS A 156 -1.92 6.53 -21.00
C LYS A 156 -2.36 6.82 -19.56
N LYS A 157 -3.66 6.83 -19.32
CA LYS A 157 -4.22 7.08 -17.97
C LYS A 157 -3.96 5.95 -16.98
N ILE A 158 -3.62 4.75 -17.44
CA ILE A 158 -3.47 3.55 -16.62
C ILE A 158 -1.99 3.22 -16.44
N ASN A 159 -1.51 3.17 -15.21
CA ASN A 159 -0.12 2.93 -14.84
C ASN A 159 -0.05 1.72 -13.90
N PRO A 160 0.31 0.53 -14.38
CA PRO A 160 0.50 -0.65 -13.54
C PRO A 160 1.74 -0.50 -12.65
N TYR A 161 1.71 -1.15 -11.49
CA TYR A 161 2.84 -1.20 -10.59
C TYR A 161 2.88 -2.50 -9.79
N ILE A 162 4.08 -2.85 -9.35
CA ILE A 162 4.34 -3.90 -8.36
C ILE A 162 5.14 -3.33 -7.20
N SER A 163 5.00 -3.88 -6.02
CA SER A 163 5.86 -3.52 -4.88
C SER A 163 6.04 -4.65 -3.90
N GLY A 164 7.23 -4.70 -3.29
CA GLY A 164 7.58 -5.55 -2.17
C GLY A 164 7.86 -4.69 -0.93
N GLY A 165 7.52 -5.20 0.25
CA GLY A 165 7.76 -4.52 1.52
C GLY A 165 8.12 -5.51 2.62
N LEU A 166 9.12 -5.16 3.43
CA LEU A 166 9.57 -5.90 4.60
C LEU A 166 9.37 -5.02 5.84
N PHE A 167 8.87 -5.60 6.91
CA PHE A 167 8.71 -4.96 8.20
C PHE A 167 9.54 -5.72 9.22
N ASN A 168 10.43 -5.02 9.88
CA ASN A 168 11.27 -5.57 10.93
C ASN A 168 10.92 -4.89 12.25
N LEU A 169 10.82 -5.67 13.32
CA LEU A 169 10.81 -5.14 14.67
C LEU A 169 12.14 -4.44 14.94
N TYR A 170 12.11 -3.35 15.69
CA TYR A 170 13.27 -2.55 16.04
C TYR A 170 13.36 -2.47 17.58
N ASN A 171 14.56 -2.41 18.13
CA ASN A 171 14.83 -2.49 19.57
C ASN A 171 14.38 -3.80 20.23
N THR A 172 14.37 -4.89 19.48
CA THR A 172 14.20 -6.25 19.99
C THR A 172 15.46 -7.06 19.73
N ASP A 173 15.66 -8.12 20.47
CA ASP A 173 16.77 -9.04 20.24
C ASP A 173 16.68 -9.57 18.81
N ASN A 174 17.75 -9.36 18.01
CA ASN A 174 17.90 -9.78 16.61
C ASN A 174 17.01 -9.03 15.58
N ASN A 175 16.24 -7.99 15.92
CA ASN A 175 15.38 -7.23 14.99
C ASN A 175 14.66 -8.13 13.95
N PRO A 176 13.85 -9.10 14.37
CA PRO A 176 13.32 -10.12 13.48
C PRO A 176 12.40 -9.52 12.42
N LEU A 177 12.33 -10.22 11.28
CA LEU A 177 11.35 -9.93 10.24
C LEU A 177 9.94 -10.28 10.78
N ASP A 178 9.08 -9.28 10.90
CA ASP A 178 7.72 -9.39 11.42
C ASP A 178 6.71 -9.64 10.30
N GLU A 179 6.83 -8.87 9.21
CA GLU A 179 5.83 -8.92 8.15
C GLU A 179 6.47 -8.75 6.77
N PHE A 180 5.94 -9.49 5.81
CA PHE A 180 6.21 -9.35 4.37
C PHE A 180 4.94 -8.95 3.63
N ARG A 181 5.07 -8.04 2.65
CA ARG A 181 3.99 -7.69 1.70
C ARG A 181 4.47 -7.70 0.27
N ALA A 182 3.79 -8.44 -0.58
CA ALA A 182 3.88 -8.27 -2.02
C ALA A 182 2.60 -7.60 -2.53
N SER A 183 2.69 -6.64 -3.43
CA SER A 183 1.48 -6.03 -4.00
C SER A 183 1.64 -5.74 -5.49
N PHE A 184 0.54 -5.85 -6.20
CA PHE A 184 0.41 -5.39 -7.56
C PHE A 184 -0.89 -4.59 -7.72
N GLY A 185 -0.93 -3.70 -8.71
CA GLY A 185 -2.12 -2.89 -8.93
C GLY A 185 -1.96 -1.96 -10.11
N ILE A 186 -3.01 -1.19 -10.32
CA ILE A 186 -3.06 -0.14 -11.34
C ILE A 186 -3.36 1.19 -10.68
N GLU A 187 -2.71 2.23 -11.15
CA GLU A 187 -3.04 3.62 -10.84
C GLU A 187 -3.64 4.26 -12.08
N VAL A 188 -4.88 4.74 -11.97
CA VAL A 188 -5.60 5.43 -13.05
C VAL A 188 -5.55 6.92 -12.78
N ASP A 189 -4.96 7.66 -13.72
CA ASP A 189 -4.90 9.11 -13.65
C ASP A 189 -6.24 9.72 -14.12
N LEU A 190 -6.83 10.57 -13.28
CA LEU A 190 -8.09 11.25 -13.50
C LEU A 190 -7.87 12.75 -13.78
N PRO A 191 -8.92 13.46 -14.27
CA PRO A 191 -8.89 14.91 -14.41
C PRO A 191 -8.45 15.63 -13.13
N ARG A 192 -7.94 16.86 -13.26
CA ARG A 192 -7.45 17.69 -12.15
C ARG A 192 -6.33 17.03 -11.32
N LYS A 193 -5.52 16.17 -11.95
CA LYS A 193 -4.42 15.40 -11.31
C LYS A 193 -4.86 14.45 -10.19
N ASN A 194 -6.15 14.15 -10.07
CA ASN A 194 -6.65 13.12 -9.18
C ASN A 194 -6.21 11.73 -9.63
N SER A 195 -6.29 10.73 -8.77
CA SER A 195 -5.99 9.34 -9.17
C SER A 195 -6.75 8.32 -8.33
N ILE A 196 -7.07 7.20 -8.96
CA ILE A 196 -7.58 6.00 -8.29
C ILE A 196 -6.50 4.93 -8.39
N LYS A 197 -6.30 4.20 -7.29
CA LYS A 197 -5.50 2.96 -7.26
C LYS A 197 -6.41 1.80 -6.93
N ILE A 198 -6.33 0.77 -7.72
CA ILE A 198 -6.92 -0.54 -7.44
C ILE A 198 -5.76 -1.50 -7.26
N PHE A 199 -5.76 -2.26 -6.17
CA PHE A 199 -4.61 -3.08 -5.83
C PHE A 199 -5.01 -4.37 -5.09
N TYR A 200 -4.14 -5.33 -5.23
CA TYR A 200 -4.10 -6.53 -4.42
C TYR A 200 -2.80 -6.58 -3.62
N ILE A 201 -2.87 -7.05 -2.37
CA ILE A 201 -1.70 -7.29 -1.51
C ILE A 201 -1.79 -8.72 -0.99
N PHE A 202 -0.74 -9.48 -1.19
CA PHE A 202 -0.44 -10.67 -0.40
C PHE A 202 0.39 -10.22 0.80
N LYS A 203 -0.03 -10.57 1.99
CA LYS A 203 0.57 -10.18 3.25
C LYS A 203 0.79 -11.43 4.09
N LYS A 204 1.98 -11.55 4.67
CA LYS A 204 2.35 -12.59 5.62
C LYS A 204 2.81 -11.91 6.90
N GLU A 205 2.09 -12.13 8.00
CA GLU A 205 2.36 -11.54 9.32
C GLU A 205 2.93 -12.59 10.27
N ASP A 206 3.59 -12.12 11.33
CA ASP A 206 4.16 -12.99 12.37
C ASP A 206 5.06 -14.07 11.78
N ILE A 207 5.96 -13.70 10.87
CA ILE A 207 6.81 -14.64 10.10
C ILE A 207 7.65 -15.53 11.01
N ALA A 208 7.96 -15.09 12.22
CA ALA A 208 8.69 -15.86 13.22
C ALA A 208 7.87 -17.00 13.85
N LYS A 209 6.53 -17.00 13.70
CA LYS A 209 5.66 -18.07 14.19
C LYS A 209 5.76 -19.33 13.32
N LEU A 210 5.45 -20.48 13.92
CA LEU A 210 5.43 -21.77 13.22
C LEU A 210 4.41 -21.77 12.05
N ASN A 211 3.27 -21.09 12.24
CA ASN A 211 2.23 -20.90 11.23
C ASN A 211 1.95 -19.39 11.09
N PRO A 212 2.66 -18.68 10.21
CA PRO A 212 2.44 -17.28 9.96
C PRO A 212 1.06 -17.01 9.35
N ASP A 213 0.46 -15.89 9.71
CA ASP A 213 -0.84 -15.48 9.16
C ASP A 213 -0.68 -15.01 7.70
N GLU A 214 -1.42 -15.65 6.80
CA GLU A 214 -1.48 -15.27 5.38
C GLU A 214 -2.78 -14.54 5.11
N ILE A 215 -2.67 -13.33 4.56
CA ILE A 215 -3.79 -12.41 4.38
C ILE A 215 -3.80 -11.89 2.95
N ASN A 216 -4.95 -12.00 2.30
CA ASN A 216 -5.21 -11.41 1.00
C ASN A 216 -5.95 -10.09 1.17
N VAL A 217 -5.47 -9.02 0.54
CA VAL A 217 -6.10 -7.70 0.63
C VAL A 217 -6.48 -7.21 -0.74
N PHE A 218 -7.75 -6.89 -0.92
CA PHE A 218 -8.27 -6.15 -2.07
C PHE A 218 -8.47 -4.70 -1.68
N GLY A 219 -7.94 -3.76 -2.47
CA GLY A 219 -7.99 -2.38 -2.06
C GLY A 219 -8.28 -1.39 -3.16
N ILE A 220 -8.91 -0.29 -2.74
CA ILE A 220 -9.12 0.89 -3.57
C ILE A 220 -8.68 2.14 -2.81
N SER A 221 -7.99 3.04 -3.50
CA SER A 221 -7.57 4.31 -2.91
C SER A 221 -7.82 5.44 -3.87
N TYR A 222 -8.59 6.44 -3.45
CA TYR A 222 -8.85 7.66 -4.20
C TYR A 222 -8.00 8.80 -3.65
N ARG A 223 -7.32 9.53 -4.55
CA ARG A 223 -6.50 10.69 -4.21
C ARG A 223 -7.03 11.91 -4.93
N ILE A 224 -7.30 12.96 -4.16
CA ILE A 224 -7.72 14.27 -4.62
C ILE A 224 -6.56 15.24 -4.42
N LYS A 225 -6.19 15.97 -5.46
CA LYS A 225 -5.18 17.03 -5.39
C LYS A 225 -5.86 18.39 -5.45
N LEU A 226 -5.59 19.20 -4.41
CA LEU A 226 -6.09 20.56 -4.22
C LEU A 226 -5.05 21.58 -4.69
#